data_e77c171ad650320f6283672935858bf6
#
_entry.id   e77c171ad650320f6283672935858bf6
#
_cell.length_a   1.000
_cell.length_b   1.000
_cell.length_c   1.000
_cell.angle_alpha   90.00
_cell.angle_beta   90.00
_cell.angle_gamma   90.00
#
_symmetry.space_group_name_H-M   'P 1'
#
loop_
_entity.id
_entity.type
_entity.pdbx_description
1 polymer ?
#
loop_
_entity_poly.entity_id
_entity_poly.type
_entity_poly.pdbx_seq_one_letter_code
_entity_poly.pdbx_strand_id
1 'polypeptide(L)'
;MNRTVARQSSGIDIEGGERREGWDWLNPALWSTCNVSSSEESQELRILCEWRWCHEQRRQGRIATLARGEDEMRRAIAVLLTMIVCAGFCVIDRSDAVAAEKVYKWRAVTHQLVGTARYKGTVVPFTEMVKKASNGRLIIEPYGAGVLFPVPESFDAVRDGVVQMAMVWAGYWAGKDPVFALAGSRPGDRIVDFDENFYRSEIQAPLLGKVYDKYGVKYLGGFDFGPTEILMSVKPIRSLADFKGKKIRTAGIGASFYSALGAGAVSLSAPEVYQAMQLGTVDAAEYNDWLVNKEMALHEVTKFVIEPCLHVGAVDDKDLLVNPKAWAELPDDLKAIVMAARDQARYLSAVAYGVESKKAKTEWLKRKVQIITLPENDVKEIRTIGARVTLDFAKKSPEAAEYVKLYAKTLYDLGYVEEASALGHK
;
A
#
# COMPACT_ATOMS: atom_id res chain seq x y z
N MET A 1 50.62 13.95 25.18
CA MET A 1 49.94 14.19 26.45
C MET A 1 48.66 13.40 26.49
N ASN A 2 48.69 12.40 27.33
CA ASN A 2 47.61 11.41 27.58
C ASN A 2 46.33 12.00 28.11
N ARG A 3 45.17 11.43 27.71
CA ARG A 3 44.14 11.01 28.69
C ARG A 3 43.22 9.96 28.05
N THR A 4 43.47 8.75 28.45
CA THR A 4 42.63 7.55 28.37
C THR A 4 41.44 7.72 29.32
N VAL A 5 40.21 7.44 28.88
CA VAL A 5 39.06 7.19 29.74
C VAL A 5 38.55 5.78 29.50
N ALA A 6 38.78 4.93 30.48
CA ALA A 6 38.30 3.58 30.58
C ALA A 6 36.77 3.57 30.78
N ARG A 7 36.03 2.77 30.02
CA ARG A 7 34.66 2.35 30.33
C ARG A 7 34.73 0.99 31.01
N GLN A 8 34.27 0.97 32.25
CA GLN A 8 33.96 -0.27 32.97
C GLN A 8 32.68 -0.88 32.37
N SER A 9 32.79 -2.11 31.94
CA SER A 9 31.68 -3.00 31.62
C SER A 9 31.29 -3.72 32.91
N SER A 10 30.09 -3.48 33.42
CA SER A 10 29.45 -4.37 34.39
C SER A 10 28.63 -5.39 33.62
N GLY A 11 29.08 -6.63 33.65
CA GLY A 11 28.35 -7.80 33.18
C GLY A 11 27.13 -8.07 34.07
N ILE A 12 26.05 -8.42 33.47
CA ILE A 12 24.93 -9.10 34.10
C ILE A 12 24.73 -10.40 33.33
N ASP A 13 25.09 -11.50 33.98
CA ASP A 13 24.75 -12.86 33.55
C ASP A 13 23.23 -13.03 33.72
N ILE A 14 22.56 -13.49 32.68
CA ILE A 14 21.19 -14.00 32.77
C ILE A 14 21.18 -15.42 32.20
N GLU A 15 21.14 -16.38 33.13
CA GLU A 15 20.80 -17.76 32.82
C GLU A 15 19.32 -17.91 32.44
N GLY A 16 19.10 -18.76 31.47
CA GLY A 16 17.97 -19.56 31.02
C GLY A 16 16.55 -19.22 31.49
N GLY A 17 15.70 -18.78 30.53
CA GLY A 17 14.26 -18.71 30.69
C GLY A 17 13.57 -18.61 29.32
N GLU A 18 12.69 -19.53 29.05
CA GLU A 18 11.93 -19.70 27.79
C GLU A 18 11.25 -18.43 27.32
N ARG A 19 11.42 -18.14 26.03
CA ARG A 19 10.75 -17.03 25.32
C ARG A 19 9.26 -17.34 25.15
N ARG A 20 8.41 -16.64 25.88
CA ARG A 20 7.02 -16.38 25.49
C ARG A 20 6.96 -15.02 24.84
N GLU A 21 6.64 -14.97 23.57
CA GLU A 21 6.34 -13.74 22.84
C GLU A 21 4.97 -13.23 23.28
N GLY A 22 4.95 -12.15 24.04
CA GLY A 22 3.76 -11.39 24.40
C GLY A 22 4.16 -9.95 24.64
N TRP A 23 3.56 -9.03 23.90
CA TRP A 23 3.79 -7.60 24.00
C TRP A 23 3.15 -7.04 25.28
N ASP A 24 3.86 -7.07 26.41
CA ASP A 24 3.43 -6.45 27.68
C ASP A 24 4.06 -5.05 27.83
N TRP A 25 3.43 -4.05 27.21
CA TRP A 25 3.78 -2.63 27.38
C TRP A 25 2.97 -1.93 28.49
N LEU A 26 2.31 -2.68 29.40
CA LEU A 26 1.45 -2.10 30.44
C LEU A 26 1.79 -2.66 31.83
N ASN A 27 2.95 -2.28 32.38
CA ASN A 27 3.20 -2.45 33.79
C ASN A 27 3.17 -1.08 34.48
N PRO A 28 2.18 -0.77 35.34
CA PRO A 28 2.04 0.50 36.02
C PRO A 28 3.15 0.83 37.03
N ALA A 29 3.98 -0.13 37.40
CA ALA A 29 5.01 0.02 38.44
C ALA A 29 6.28 0.76 37.96
N LEU A 30 6.44 1.03 36.66
CA LEU A 30 7.65 1.67 36.12
C LEU A 30 7.55 3.21 35.96
N TRP A 31 6.44 3.82 36.36
CA TRP A 31 6.21 5.26 36.12
C TRP A 31 6.52 6.17 37.32
N SER A 32 7.05 5.63 38.43
CA SER A 32 7.33 6.44 39.63
C SER A 32 8.69 7.11 39.66
N THR A 33 9.55 7.00 38.64
CA THR A 33 10.92 7.50 38.68
C THR A 33 11.38 8.33 37.47
N CYS A 34 10.48 8.88 36.66
CA CYS A 34 10.88 9.82 35.60
C CYS A 34 10.83 11.27 36.07
N ASN A 35 12.00 11.78 36.46
CA ASN A 35 12.25 13.24 36.59
C ASN A 35 12.52 13.76 35.15
N VAL A 36 11.57 14.43 34.52
CA VAL A 36 11.74 15.00 33.19
C VAL A 36 11.79 16.51 33.28
N SER A 37 12.86 17.07 32.73
CA SER A 37 13.11 18.51 32.61
C SER A 37 12.14 19.20 31.66
N SER A 38 11.90 20.48 31.86
CA SER A 38 10.93 21.34 31.16
C SER A 38 11.21 21.49 29.66
N SER A 39 10.46 20.80 28.84
CA SER A 39 10.31 21.11 27.41
C SER A 39 8.83 20.97 27.00
N GLU A 40 8.42 21.68 25.95
CA GLU A 40 7.02 21.76 25.51
C GLU A 40 6.34 20.39 25.20
N GLU A 41 7.09 19.39 24.81
CA GLU A 41 6.60 18.00 24.63
C GLU A 41 6.13 17.36 25.95
N SER A 42 6.58 17.87 27.08
CA SER A 42 6.18 17.37 28.41
C SER A 42 4.78 17.82 28.84
N GLN A 43 4.20 18.83 28.22
CA GLN A 43 2.87 19.33 28.58
C GLN A 43 1.75 18.48 28.03
N GLU A 44 1.88 17.98 26.78
CA GLU A 44 0.87 17.10 26.19
C GLU A 44 0.80 15.73 26.88
N LEU A 45 1.93 15.19 27.29
CA LEU A 45 1.99 13.95 28.06
C LEU A 45 1.41 14.11 29.48
N ARG A 46 1.54 15.27 30.09
CA ARG A 46 0.92 15.57 31.40
C ARG A 46 -0.59 15.60 31.31
N ILE A 47 -1.15 16.24 30.30
CA ILE A 47 -2.61 16.35 30.11
C ILE A 47 -3.23 14.96 29.90
N LEU A 48 -2.59 14.06 29.18
CA LEU A 48 -3.03 12.69 28.99
C LEU A 48 -2.95 11.84 30.27
N CYS A 49 -1.92 12.06 31.11
CA CYS A 49 -1.80 11.38 32.40
C CYS A 49 -2.81 11.87 33.42
N GLU A 50 -3.07 13.17 33.49
CA GLU A 50 -4.07 13.74 34.41
C GLU A 50 -5.49 13.34 34.05
N TRP A 51 -5.79 13.26 32.74
CA TRP A 51 -7.10 12.81 32.28
C TRP A 51 -7.37 11.33 32.63
N ARG A 52 -6.35 10.48 32.52
CA ARG A 52 -6.43 9.06 32.85
C ARG A 52 -6.52 8.81 34.36
N TRP A 53 -5.80 9.58 35.17
CA TRP A 53 -5.85 9.51 36.64
C TRP A 53 -7.21 9.97 37.19
N CYS A 54 -7.79 11.05 36.66
CA CYS A 54 -9.13 11.51 37.01
C CYS A 54 -10.24 10.51 36.69
N HIS A 55 -10.04 9.71 35.60
CA HIS A 55 -11.02 8.70 35.22
C HIS A 55 -10.98 7.47 36.16
N GLU A 56 -9.82 7.09 36.64
CA GLU A 56 -9.64 5.94 37.54
C GLU A 56 -10.10 6.27 38.98
N GLN A 57 -9.90 7.48 39.46
CA GLN A 57 -10.39 7.94 40.79
C GLN A 57 -11.94 8.00 40.84
N ARG A 58 -12.63 8.32 39.75
CA ARG A 58 -14.09 8.27 39.70
C ARG A 58 -14.65 6.84 39.74
N ARG A 59 -13.86 5.85 39.39
CA ARG A 59 -14.26 4.44 39.43
C ARG A 59 -14.16 3.86 40.83
N GLN A 60 -13.21 4.30 41.66
CA GLN A 60 -13.00 3.79 43.00
C GLN A 60 -13.89 4.50 44.05
N GLY A 61 -14.41 5.71 43.79
CA GLY A 61 -15.27 6.46 44.72
C GLY A 61 -16.70 5.93 44.85
N ARG A 62 -17.12 4.92 44.11
CA ARG A 62 -18.48 4.35 44.13
C ARG A 62 -18.66 3.09 44.98
N ILE A 63 -17.63 2.60 45.65
CA ILE A 63 -17.69 1.31 46.39
C ILE A 63 -17.88 1.51 47.92
N ALA A 64 -17.90 2.75 48.44
CA ALA A 64 -17.85 2.98 49.89
C ALA A 64 -19.17 3.41 50.56
N THR A 65 -20.34 3.25 49.91
CA THR A 65 -21.63 3.66 50.55
C THR A 65 -22.73 2.62 50.44
N LEU A 66 -22.48 1.38 50.80
CA LEU A 66 -23.55 0.36 50.94
C LEU A 66 -23.28 -0.57 52.12
N ALA A 67 -23.42 -0.05 53.33
CA ALA A 67 -23.55 -0.87 54.54
C ALA A 67 -24.44 -0.18 55.56
N ARG A 68 -25.75 -0.11 55.25
CA ARG A 68 -26.84 0.08 56.23
C ARG A 68 -28.19 -0.14 55.52
N GLY A 69 -28.88 -1.21 55.82
CA GLY A 69 -30.24 -1.43 55.33
C GLY A 69 -30.60 -2.90 55.09
N GLU A 70 -30.13 -3.86 55.87
CA GLU A 70 -30.41 -5.31 55.58
C GLU A 70 -31.83 -5.78 55.98
N ASP A 71 -32.56 -5.07 56.83
CA ASP A 71 -33.87 -5.56 57.28
C ASP A 71 -35.10 -5.05 56.49
N GLU A 72 -35.03 -3.91 55.85
CA GLU A 72 -36.11 -3.45 54.95
C GLU A 72 -36.07 -4.15 53.58
N MET A 73 -34.88 -4.61 53.17
CA MET A 73 -34.70 -5.27 51.87
C MET A 73 -35.34 -6.68 51.83
N ARG A 74 -35.40 -7.41 52.94
CA ARG A 74 -36.02 -8.76 52.97
C ARG A 74 -37.53 -8.72 52.77
N ARG A 75 -38.22 -7.69 53.23
CA ARG A 75 -39.67 -7.51 52.99
C ARG A 75 -40.00 -7.01 51.60
N ALA A 76 -39.15 -6.18 51.02
CA ALA A 76 -39.31 -5.71 49.65
C ALA A 76 -39.04 -6.84 48.63
N ILE A 77 -38.11 -7.73 48.88
CA ILE A 77 -37.77 -8.87 48.01
C ILE A 77 -38.88 -9.91 47.97
N ALA A 78 -39.58 -10.16 49.09
CA ALA A 78 -40.70 -11.08 49.13
C ALA A 78 -41.92 -10.59 48.32
N VAL A 79 -42.19 -9.31 48.29
CA VAL A 79 -43.26 -8.68 47.48
C VAL A 79 -42.85 -8.63 45.99
N LEU A 80 -41.55 -8.40 45.71
CA LEU A 80 -41.09 -8.38 44.33
C LEU A 80 -41.09 -9.77 43.67
N LEU A 81 -40.75 -10.81 44.45
CA LEU A 81 -40.79 -12.20 43.95
C LEU A 81 -42.21 -12.66 43.62
N THR A 82 -43.23 -12.20 44.35
CA THR A 82 -44.61 -12.54 44.04
C THR A 82 -45.16 -11.82 42.80
N MET A 83 -44.68 -10.60 42.52
CA MET A 83 -45.01 -9.90 41.26
C MET A 83 -44.26 -10.44 40.04
N ILE A 84 -43.05 -10.97 40.22
CA ILE A 84 -42.28 -11.57 39.13
C ILE A 84 -42.86 -12.91 38.68
N VAL A 85 -43.48 -13.67 39.59
CA VAL A 85 -44.15 -14.94 39.26
C VAL A 85 -45.46 -14.70 38.49
N CYS A 86 -46.16 -13.59 38.72
CA CYS A 86 -47.35 -13.23 37.94
C CYS A 86 -47.05 -12.55 36.62
N ALA A 87 -45.88 -11.89 36.49
CA ALA A 87 -45.45 -11.29 35.23
C ALA A 87 -44.74 -12.30 34.28
N GLY A 88 -44.43 -13.50 34.79
CA GLY A 88 -43.67 -14.52 34.05
C GLY A 88 -44.47 -15.29 32.99
N PHE A 89 -45.76 -14.99 32.77
CA PHE A 89 -46.57 -15.64 31.73
C PHE A 89 -46.85 -14.76 30.51
N CYS A 90 -46.25 -13.59 30.41
CA CYS A 90 -46.27 -12.77 29.21
C CYS A 90 -44.87 -12.42 28.71
N VAL A 91 -43.93 -13.35 28.82
CA VAL A 91 -42.78 -13.33 27.95
C VAL A 91 -43.27 -13.87 26.62
N ILE A 92 -43.84 -12.96 25.82
CA ILE A 92 -43.84 -13.10 24.38
C ILE A 92 -42.38 -13.44 24.06
N ASP A 93 -42.18 -14.64 23.60
CA ASP A 93 -40.93 -15.13 23.01
C ASP A 93 -40.63 -14.18 21.83
N ARG A 94 -40.09 -13.00 22.15
CA ARG A 94 -39.34 -12.24 21.19
C ARG A 94 -38.01 -13.01 20.97
N SER A 95 -38.16 -14.17 20.40
CA SER A 95 -37.16 -14.61 19.45
C SER A 95 -37.18 -13.52 18.38
N ASP A 96 -36.47 -12.42 18.63
CA ASP A 96 -35.92 -11.65 17.54
C ASP A 96 -35.20 -12.73 16.73
N ALA A 97 -35.87 -13.28 15.72
CA ALA A 97 -35.21 -14.02 14.67
C ALA A 97 -34.19 -13.03 14.16
N VAL A 98 -32.96 -13.12 14.68
CA VAL A 98 -31.82 -12.42 14.12
C VAL A 98 -31.82 -12.89 12.69
N ALA A 99 -32.41 -12.09 11.83
CA ALA A 99 -32.47 -12.37 10.41
C ALA A 99 -31.02 -12.67 10.03
N ALA A 100 -30.76 -13.88 9.54
CA ALA A 100 -29.42 -14.31 9.26
C ALA A 100 -28.73 -13.20 8.46
N GLU A 101 -27.73 -12.58 9.05
CA GLU A 101 -27.08 -11.41 8.47
C GLU A 101 -26.62 -11.79 7.07
N LYS A 102 -27.01 -11.01 6.05
CA LYS A 102 -26.68 -11.28 4.65
C LYS A 102 -25.15 -11.36 4.49
N VAL A 103 -24.68 -12.52 4.04
CA VAL A 103 -23.26 -12.72 3.75
C VAL A 103 -23.01 -12.42 2.27
N TYR A 104 -22.09 -11.48 2.02
CA TYR A 104 -21.62 -11.13 0.70
C TYR A 104 -20.35 -11.93 0.39
N LYS A 105 -20.35 -12.64 -0.73
CA LYS A 105 -19.21 -13.41 -1.20
C LYS A 105 -18.69 -12.80 -2.50
N TRP A 106 -17.48 -12.27 -2.49
CA TRP A 106 -16.85 -11.63 -3.60
C TRP A 106 -15.65 -12.42 -4.08
N ARG A 107 -15.42 -12.44 -5.38
CA ARG A 107 -14.15 -12.83 -5.99
C ARG A 107 -13.36 -11.58 -6.30
N ALA A 108 -12.07 -11.59 -5.95
CA ALA A 108 -11.14 -10.53 -6.26
C ALA A 108 -9.96 -11.09 -7.07
N VAL A 109 -9.56 -10.38 -8.11
CA VAL A 109 -8.36 -10.74 -8.90
C VAL A 109 -7.24 -9.75 -8.65
N THR A 110 -6.00 -10.21 -8.78
CA THR A 110 -4.83 -9.36 -8.71
C THR A 110 -3.82 -9.74 -9.78
N HIS A 111 -2.95 -8.80 -10.16
CA HIS A 111 -1.81 -9.08 -11.03
C HIS A 111 -0.62 -9.70 -10.27
N GLN A 112 -0.69 -9.82 -8.95
CA GLN A 112 0.34 -10.46 -8.13
C GLN A 112 0.27 -11.99 -8.30
N LEU A 113 1.45 -12.62 -8.47
CA LEU A 113 1.53 -14.08 -8.52
C LEU A 113 1.28 -14.67 -7.13
N VAL A 114 0.51 -15.75 -7.08
CA VAL A 114 0.26 -16.51 -5.85
C VAL A 114 1.60 -16.96 -5.26
N GLY A 115 1.74 -16.77 -3.95
CA GLY A 115 2.95 -17.19 -3.24
C GLY A 115 4.03 -16.12 -3.11
N THR A 116 3.98 -15.04 -3.89
CA THR A 116 4.92 -13.91 -3.75
C THR A 116 4.71 -13.16 -2.44
N ALA A 117 5.75 -12.48 -1.99
CA ALA A 117 5.71 -11.65 -0.79
C ALA A 117 4.59 -10.59 -0.87
N ARG A 118 4.40 -9.97 -2.04
CA ARG A 118 3.32 -8.99 -2.24
C ARG A 118 1.93 -9.61 -2.12
N TYR A 119 1.70 -10.78 -2.73
CA TYR A 119 0.43 -11.48 -2.60
C TYR A 119 0.14 -11.84 -1.13
N LYS A 120 1.12 -12.43 -0.44
CA LYS A 120 1.00 -12.84 0.97
C LYS A 120 0.94 -11.66 1.94
N GLY A 121 1.62 -10.58 1.65
CA GLY A 121 1.78 -9.44 2.57
C GLY A 121 0.78 -8.30 2.37
N THR A 122 0.05 -8.26 1.24
CA THR A 122 -0.95 -7.21 0.97
C THR A 122 -2.31 -7.79 0.67
N VAL A 123 -2.40 -8.64 -0.37
CA VAL A 123 -3.69 -9.14 -0.85
C VAL A 123 -4.38 -10.02 0.20
N VAL A 124 -3.65 -11.00 0.73
CA VAL A 124 -4.20 -11.92 1.75
C VAL A 124 -4.58 -11.17 3.03
N PRO A 125 -3.70 -10.34 3.64
CA PRO A 125 -4.06 -9.58 4.84
C PRO A 125 -5.25 -8.64 4.64
N PHE A 126 -5.38 -8.01 3.48
CA PHE A 126 -6.54 -7.18 3.16
C PHE A 126 -7.84 -8.00 3.23
N THR A 127 -7.90 -9.15 2.56
CA THR A 127 -9.11 -9.98 2.51
C THR A 127 -9.46 -10.56 3.88
N GLU A 128 -8.45 -10.99 4.63
CA GLU A 128 -8.63 -11.50 6.01
C GLU A 128 -9.10 -10.41 6.97
N MET A 129 -8.58 -9.18 6.83
CA MET A 129 -9.03 -8.06 7.63
C MET A 129 -10.48 -7.70 7.36
N VAL A 130 -10.89 -7.61 6.08
CA VAL A 130 -12.29 -7.36 5.70
C VAL A 130 -13.19 -8.44 6.30
N LYS A 131 -12.83 -9.72 6.14
CA LYS A 131 -13.59 -10.83 6.72
C LYS A 131 -13.70 -10.73 8.24
N LYS A 132 -12.60 -10.48 8.93
CA LYS A 132 -12.56 -10.36 10.40
C LYS A 132 -13.35 -9.15 10.90
N ALA A 133 -13.12 -7.97 10.33
CA ALA A 133 -13.77 -6.74 10.75
C ALA A 133 -15.28 -6.74 10.47
N SER A 134 -15.72 -7.45 9.41
CA SER A 134 -17.12 -7.62 9.07
C SER A 134 -17.82 -8.76 9.82
N ASN A 135 -17.15 -9.45 10.77
CA ASN A 135 -17.65 -10.68 11.40
C ASN A 135 -18.11 -11.74 10.38
N GLY A 136 -17.41 -11.82 9.23
CA GLY A 136 -17.73 -12.75 8.15
C GLY A 136 -18.89 -12.33 7.25
N ARG A 137 -19.46 -11.14 7.41
CA ARG A 137 -20.53 -10.63 6.51
C ARG A 137 -20.03 -10.30 5.11
N LEU A 138 -18.75 -9.98 4.95
CA LEU A 138 -18.10 -9.82 3.64
C LEU A 138 -16.88 -10.73 3.56
N ILE A 139 -16.95 -11.68 2.64
CA ILE A 139 -15.86 -12.63 2.35
C ILE A 139 -15.37 -12.33 0.95
N ILE A 140 -14.08 -11.95 0.83
CA ILE A 140 -13.41 -11.68 -0.43
C ILE A 140 -12.41 -12.80 -0.68
N GLU A 141 -12.62 -13.57 -1.74
CA GLU A 141 -11.74 -14.67 -2.16
C GLU A 141 -10.74 -14.13 -3.20
N PRO A 142 -9.42 -14.09 -2.88
CA PRO A 142 -8.42 -13.53 -3.78
C PRO A 142 -7.87 -14.57 -4.75
N TYR A 143 -7.78 -14.20 -6.02
CA TYR A 143 -7.19 -14.99 -7.11
C TYR A 143 -5.98 -14.25 -7.66
N GLY A 144 -4.83 -14.92 -7.71
CA GLY A 144 -3.60 -14.35 -8.26
C GLY A 144 -3.60 -14.23 -9.78
N ALA A 145 -2.53 -13.65 -10.30
CA ALA A 145 -2.35 -13.42 -11.73
C ALA A 145 -2.53 -14.69 -12.56
N GLY A 146 -3.39 -14.62 -13.57
CA GLY A 146 -3.61 -15.69 -14.53
C GLY A 146 -4.41 -16.90 -14.02
N VAL A 147 -4.91 -16.88 -12.76
CA VAL A 147 -5.64 -18.02 -12.18
C VAL A 147 -7.04 -18.16 -12.81
N LEU A 148 -7.76 -17.08 -12.98
CA LEU A 148 -9.12 -17.11 -13.59
C LEU A 148 -9.09 -16.76 -15.08
N PHE A 149 -8.29 -15.77 -15.44
CA PHE A 149 -8.14 -15.24 -16.81
C PHE A 149 -6.85 -14.39 -16.90
N PRO A 150 -6.38 -14.02 -18.12
CA PRO A 150 -5.25 -13.11 -18.27
C PRO A 150 -5.46 -11.77 -17.57
N VAL A 151 -4.42 -11.24 -16.93
CA VAL A 151 -4.50 -10.00 -16.14
C VAL A 151 -5.14 -8.82 -16.89
N PRO A 152 -4.85 -8.56 -18.18
CA PRO A 152 -5.48 -7.45 -18.91
C PRO A 152 -7.01 -7.54 -19.01
N GLU A 153 -7.59 -8.73 -18.85
CA GLU A 153 -9.05 -8.94 -18.86
C GLU A 153 -9.73 -8.55 -17.54
N SER A 154 -8.95 -8.28 -16.49
CA SER A 154 -9.47 -7.95 -15.15
C SER A 154 -10.40 -6.75 -15.15
N PHE A 155 -10.15 -5.75 -16.00
CA PHE A 155 -10.99 -4.56 -16.13
C PHE A 155 -12.41 -4.91 -16.59
N ASP A 156 -12.49 -5.63 -17.70
CA ASP A 156 -13.77 -6.01 -18.29
C ASP A 156 -14.49 -7.02 -17.38
N ALA A 157 -13.76 -7.92 -16.73
CA ALA A 157 -14.31 -8.86 -15.76
C ALA A 157 -14.95 -8.17 -14.53
N VAL A 158 -14.35 -7.09 -14.03
CA VAL A 158 -14.94 -6.26 -12.96
C VAL A 158 -16.14 -5.49 -13.49
N ARG A 159 -16.02 -4.84 -14.65
CA ARG A 159 -17.14 -4.10 -15.28
C ARG A 159 -18.38 -4.98 -15.44
N ASP A 160 -18.18 -6.18 -15.96
CA ASP A 160 -19.25 -7.11 -16.31
C ASP A 160 -19.75 -7.95 -15.11
N GLY A 161 -19.12 -7.79 -13.93
CA GLY A 161 -19.48 -8.49 -12.68
C GLY A 161 -19.06 -9.95 -12.64
N VAL A 162 -18.18 -10.41 -13.55
CA VAL A 162 -17.56 -11.74 -13.50
C VAL A 162 -16.79 -11.92 -12.20
N VAL A 163 -16.09 -10.87 -11.78
CA VAL A 163 -15.52 -10.73 -10.44
C VAL A 163 -15.98 -9.41 -9.83
N GLN A 164 -16.04 -9.33 -8.51
CA GLN A 164 -16.53 -8.14 -7.82
C GLN A 164 -15.43 -7.10 -7.61
N MET A 165 -14.15 -7.52 -7.57
CA MET A 165 -13.04 -6.65 -7.21
C MET A 165 -11.79 -6.99 -8.02
N ALA A 166 -10.95 -5.98 -8.26
CA ALA A 166 -9.59 -6.17 -8.78
C ALA A 166 -8.58 -5.25 -8.09
N MET A 167 -7.36 -5.76 -7.88
CA MET A 167 -6.21 -5.06 -7.29
C MET A 167 -5.09 -5.11 -8.34
N VAL A 168 -5.00 -4.07 -9.19
CA VAL A 168 -4.24 -4.16 -10.44
C VAL A 168 -3.60 -2.82 -10.81
N TRP A 169 -2.60 -2.88 -11.65
CA TRP A 169 -1.90 -1.72 -12.17
C TRP A 169 -2.63 -1.11 -13.37
N ALA A 170 -2.91 0.19 -13.35
CA ALA A 170 -3.65 0.89 -14.41
C ALA A 170 -3.01 0.79 -15.80
N GLY A 171 -1.68 0.67 -15.87
CA GLY A 171 -0.94 0.61 -17.12
C GLY A 171 -1.33 -0.54 -18.06
N TYR A 172 -1.98 -1.60 -17.56
CA TYR A 172 -2.51 -2.66 -18.43
C TYR A 172 -3.62 -2.17 -19.38
N TRP A 173 -4.25 -1.05 -19.03
CA TRP A 173 -5.35 -0.47 -19.81
C TRP A 173 -4.99 0.84 -20.48
N ALA A 174 -3.69 1.10 -20.66
CA ALA A 174 -3.17 2.27 -21.37
C ALA A 174 -3.76 2.45 -22.78
N GLY A 175 -4.21 1.36 -23.41
CA GLY A 175 -4.91 1.39 -24.69
C GLY A 175 -6.38 1.79 -24.62
N LYS A 176 -7.02 1.76 -23.43
CA LYS A 176 -8.44 2.17 -23.27
C LYS A 176 -8.55 3.68 -23.08
N ASP A 177 -7.66 4.27 -22.27
CA ASP A 177 -7.65 5.69 -22.00
C ASP A 177 -6.22 6.18 -21.70
N PRO A 178 -5.79 7.34 -22.26
CA PRO A 178 -4.45 7.87 -21.99
C PRO A 178 -4.20 8.19 -20.51
N VAL A 179 -5.24 8.44 -19.72
CA VAL A 179 -5.11 8.64 -18.27
C VAL A 179 -4.59 7.38 -17.58
N PHE A 180 -5.00 6.18 -18.01
CA PHE A 180 -4.48 4.93 -17.42
C PHE A 180 -2.99 4.72 -17.73
N ALA A 181 -2.52 5.17 -18.89
CA ALA A 181 -1.09 5.16 -19.19
C ALA A 181 -0.31 6.06 -18.23
N LEU A 182 -0.82 7.28 -18.00
CA LEU A 182 -0.22 8.27 -17.09
C LEU A 182 -0.32 7.87 -15.61
N ALA A 183 -1.43 7.27 -15.20
CA ALA A 183 -1.62 6.76 -13.85
C ALA A 183 -0.68 5.58 -13.55
N GLY A 184 -0.48 4.71 -14.54
CA GLY A 184 0.40 3.55 -14.41
C GLY A 184 1.88 3.91 -14.35
N SER A 185 2.34 4.94 -15.07
CA SER A 185 3.75 5.31 -15.12
C SER A 185 3.94 6.78 -15.38
N ARG A 186 4.95 7.36 -14.77
CA ARG A 186 5.29 8.79 -14.85
C ARG A 186 6.77 8.93 -15.20
N PRO A 187 7.14 8.83 -16.49
CA PRO A 187 8.53 8.93 -16.91
C PRO A 187 9.21 10.20 -16.41
N GLY A 188 10.35 10.05 -15.76
CA GLY A 188 11.09 11.16 -15.16
C GLY A 188 10.65 11.59 -13.77
N ASP A 189 9.72 10.88 -13.14
CA ASP A 189 9.19 11.20 -11.81
C ASP A 189 10.29 11.43 -10.76
N ARG A 190 10.02 12.37 -9.85
CA ARG A 190 10.89 12.71 -8.70
C ARG A 190 10.39 12.10 -7.40
N ILE A 191 9.14 11.71 -7.35
CA ILE A 191 8.51 11.18 -6.15
C ILE A 191 9.15 9.82 -5.83
N VAL A 192 9.82 9.74 -4.68
CA VAL A 192 10.57 8.57 -4.22
C VAL A 192 10.06 8.03 -2.88
N ASP A 193 9.34 8.85 -2.12
CA ASP A 193 8.90 8.52 -0.78
C ASP A 193 7.41 8.15 -0.75
N PHE A 194 7.03 7.40 0.26
CA PHE A 194 5.66 6.91 0.41
C PHE A 194 4.66 8.04 0.66
N ASP A 195 4.99 8.97 1.53
CA ASP A 195 4.14 10.10 1.90
C ASP A 195 3.89 11.04 0.71
N GLU A 196 4.91 11.36 -0.07
CA GLU A 196 4.78 12.14 -1.31
C GLU A 196 3.88 11.41 -2.33
N ASN A 197 4.08 10.10 -2.49
CA ASN A 197 3.25 9.31 -3.39
C ASN A 197 1.81 9.17 -2.89
N PHE A 198 1.63 9.06 -1.57
CA PHE A 198 0.31 9.05 -0.96
C PHE A 198 -0.40 10.38 -1.24
N TYR A 199 0.26 11.52 -1.00
CA TYR A 199 -0.28 12.86 -1.30
C TYR A 199 -0.68 12.99 -2.77
N ARG A 200 0.20 12.62 -3.70
CA ARG A 200 -0.09 12.59 -5.14
C ARG A 200 -1.33 11.76 -5.46
N SER A 201 -1.39 10.55 -4.93
CA SER A 201 -2.48 9.61 -5.18
C SER A 201 -3.84 10.18 -4.75
N GLU A 202 -3.90 10.83 -3.57
CA GLU A 202 -5.12 11.45 -3.07
C GLU A 202 -5.57 12.66 -3.93
N ILE A 203 -4.61 13.48 -4.42
CA ILE A 203 -4.92 14.60 -5.33
C ILE A 203 -5.49 14.10 -6.66
N GLN A 204 -5.01 12.98 -7.17
CA GLN A 204 -5.43 12.42 -8.46
C GLN A 204 -6.66 11.52 -8.37
N ALA A 205 -6.98 10.98 -7.20
CA ALA A 205 -8.06 10.02 -7.00
C ALA A 205 -9.43 10.48 -7.52
N PRO A 206 -9.88 11.74 -7.32
CA PRO A 206 -11.18 12.19 -7.83
C PRO A 206 -11.27 12.16 -9.36
N LEU A 207 -10.17 12.49 -10.06
CA LEU A 207 -10.11 12.44 -11.52
C LEU A 207 -10.09 10.99 -12.01
N LEU A 208 -9.26 10.15 -11.40
CA LEU A 208 -9.21 8.71 -11.70
C LEU A 208 -10.57 8.06 -11.51
N GLY A 209 -11.27 8.38 -10.41
CA GLY A 209 -12.64 7.91 -10.18
C GLY A 209 -13.58 8.24 -11.33
N LYS A 210 -13.59 9.47 -11.82
CA LYS A 210 -14.40 9.89 -12.97
C LYS A 210 -14.04 9.12 -14.25
N VAL A 211 -12.74 8.90 -14.49
CA VAL A 211 -12.29 8.16 -15.66
C VAL A 211 -12.70 6.68 -15.58
N TYR A 212 -12.53 6.03 -14.43
CA TYR A 212 -12.99 4.65 -14.24
C TYR A 212 -14.52 4.53 -14.35
N ASP A 213 -15.28 5.46 -13.75
CA ASP A 213 -16.76 5.49 -13.84
C ASP A 213 -17.26 5.59 -15.29
N LYS A 214 -16.58 6.37 -16.15
CA LYS A 214 -16.85 6.48 -17.59
C LYS A 214 -16.84 5.12 -18.30
N TYR A 215 -16.03 4.19 -17.80
CA TYR A 215 -15.90 2.84 -18.33
C TYR A 215 -16.68 1.77 -17.52
N GLY A 216 -17.54 2.19 -16.59
CA GLY A 216 -18.40 1.31 -15.81
C GLY A 216 -17.69 0.53 -14.70
N VAL A 217 -16.56 1.03 -14.21
CA VAL A 217 -15.80 0.46 -13.09
C VAL A 217 -15.67 1.51 -12.00
N LYS A 218 -15.89 1.13 -10.74
CA LYS A 218 -15.71 2.03 -9.60
C LYS A 218 -14.31 1.94 -9.05
N TYR A 219 -13.64 3.08 -8.95
CA TYR A 219 -12.33 3.23 -8.35
C TYR A 219 -12.46 3.53 -6.85
N LEU A 220 -11.77 2.77 -6.01
CA LEU A 220 -11.75 2.96 -4.56
C LEU A 220 -10.43 3.57 -4.04
N GLY A 221 -9.52 3.97 -4.93
CA GLY A 221 -8.22 4.55 -4.57
C GLY A 221 -7.06 3.59 -4.79
N GLY A 222 -5.84 4.09 -4.51
CA GLY A 222 -4.65 3.25 -4.51
C GLY A 222 -4.72 2.16 -3.44
N PHE A 223 -4.12 1.00 -3.71
CA PHE A 223 -4.23 -0.19 -2.85
C PHE A 223 -2.89 -0.67 -2.32
N ASP A 224 -1.87 -0.69 -3.17
CA ASP A 224 -0.56 -1.24 -2.86
C ASP A 224 0.51 -0.27 -3.33
N PHE A 225 1.29 0.27 -2.40
CA PHE A 225 2.44 1.11 -2.69
C PHE A 225 3.71 0.30 -2.46
N GLY A 226 4.51 0.16 -3.50
CA GLY A 226 5.76 -0.57 -3.44
C GLY A 226 6.98 0.33 -3.54
N PRO A 227 8.17 -0.25 -3.33
CA PRO A 227 9.41 0.40 -3.69
C PRO A 227 9.52 0.64 -5.20
N THR A 228 10.42 1.53 -5.57
CA THR A 228 10.80 1.82 -6.96
C THR A 228 11.09 0.55 -7.74
N GLU A 229 10.60 0.46 -8.95
CA GLU A 229 11.04 -0.55 -9.91
C GLU A 229 12.53 -0.35 -10.25
N ILE A 230 13.18 -1.40 -10.76
CA ILE A 230 14.57 -1.36 -11.17
C ILE A 230 14.71 -1.66 -12.67
N LEU A 231 15.66 -0.98 -13.33
CA LEU A 231 16.06 -1.32 -14.68
C LEU A 231 17.20 -2.33 -14.64
N MET A 232 16.87 -3.60 -14.87
CA MET A 232 17.83 -4.69 -14.98
C MET A 232 18.45 -4.73 -16.36
N SER A 233 19.74 -5.05 -16.47
CA SER A 233 20.41 -5.14 -17.77
C SER A 233 21.44 -6.25 -17.80
N VAL A 234 21.59 -6.88 -18.98
CA VAL A 234 22.66 -7.84 -19.28
C VAL A 234 23.88 -7.15 -19.91
N LYS A 235 23.69 -5.91 -20.40
CA LYS A 235 24.74 -5.05 -20.94
C LYS A 235 24.87 -3.76 -20.15
N PRO A 236 26.06 -3.16 -20.02
CA PRO A 236 26.19 -1.91 -19.31
C PRO A 236 25.47 -0.76 -20.05
N ILE A 237 24.77 0.09 -19.28
CA ILE A 237 24.18 1.36 -19.72
C ILE A 237 24.72 2.40 -18.74
N ARG A 238 25.72 3.19 -19.14
CA ARG A 238 26.44 4.13 -18.28
C ARG A 238 26.09 5.59 -18.54
N SER A 239 25.39 5.84 -19.66
CA SER A 239 25.01 7.19 -20.10
C SER A 239 23.70 7.16 -20.88
N LEU A 240 23.11 8.33 -21.09
CA LEU A 240 21.96 8.48 -21.98
C LEU A 240 22.22 7.93 -23.38
N ALA A 241 23.43 8.15 -23.91
CA ALA A 241 23.81 7.66 -25.24
C ALA A 241 23.76 6.13 -25.35
N ASP A 242 23.99 5.40 -24.26
CA ASP A 242 24.00 3.94 -24.24
C ASP A 242 22.61 3.31 -24.41
N PHE A 243 21.53 4.07 -24.22
CA PHE A 243 20.18 3.59 -24.51
C PHE A 243 19.94 3.36 -26.01
N LYS A 244 20.65 4.11 -26.86
CA LYS A 244 20.46 4.02 -28.30
C LYS A 244 20.71 2.59 -28.81
N GLY A 245 19.71 2.04 -29.49
CA GLY A 245 19.76 0.71 -30.11
C GLY A 245 19.66 -0.46 -29.10
N LYS A 246 19.51 -0.23 -27.81
CA LYS A 246 19.20 -1.29 -26.83
C LYS A 246 17.76 -1.78 -27.03
N LYS A 247 17.55 -3.07 -26.84
CA LYS A 247 16.20 -3.67 -26.76
C LYS A 247 15.81 -3.75 -25.29
N ILE A 248 14.78 -3.01 -24.92
CA ILE A 248 14.35 -2.92 -23.52
C ILE A 248 12.92 -3.45 -23.37
N ARG A 249 12.76 -4.45 -22.51
CA ARG A 249 11.43 -4.92 -22.12
C ARG A 249 10.79 -3.90 -21.21
N THR A 250 9.59 -3.47 -21.59
CA THR A 250 8.81 -2.49 -20.85
C THR A 250 7.31 -2.67 -21.10
N ALA A 251 6.47 -1.91 -20.39
CA ALA A 251 5.02 -1.90 -20.56
C ALA A 251 4.45 -0.47 -20.48
N GLY A 252 3.20 -0.31 -20.94
CA GLY A 252 2.47 0.97 -20.83
C GLY A 252 3.20 2.12 -21.54
N ILE A 253 3.24 3.29 -20.89
CA ILE A 253 3.92 4.49 -21.41
C ILE A 253 5.44 4.33 -21.50
N GLY A 254 6.02 3.34 -20.79
CA GLY A 254 7.45 3.02 -20.84
C GLY A 254 7.93 2.75 -22.26
N ALA A 255 7.08 2.18 -23.13
CA ALA A 255 7.42 1.96 -24.53
C ALA A 255 7.72 3.29 -25.26
N SER A 256 6.88 4.30 -25.09
CA SER A 256 7.10 5.64 -25.66
C SER A 256 8.34 6.30 -25.05
N PHE A 257 8.54 6.12 -23.76
CA PHE A 257 9.69 6.69 -23.05
C PHE A 257 11.02 6.12 -23.54
N TYR A 258 11.19 4.80 -23.54
CA TYR A 258 12.44 4.19 -24.01
C TYR A 258 12.68 4.43 -25.51
N SER A 259 11.62 4.47 -26.30
CA SER A 259 11.72 4.86 -27.72
C SER A 259 12.26 6.30 -27.87
N ALA A 260 11.83 7.21 -27.01
CA ALA A 260 12.31 8.59 -27.00
C ALA A 260 13.80 8.70 -26.56
N LEU A 261 14.31 7.72 -25.80
CA LEU A 261 15.75 7.58 -25.48
C LEU A 261 16.55 6.89 -26.59
N GLY A 262 15.90 6.51 -27.71
CA GLY A 262 16.54 5.82 -28.82
C GLY A 262 16.65 4.29 -28.67
N ALA A 263 16.01 3.71 -27.66
CA ALA A 263 15.94 2.26 -27.48
C ALA A 263 14.74 1.64 -28.23
N GLY A 264 14.82 0.35 -28.54
CA GLY A 264 13.69 -0.45 -29.02
C GLY A 264 12.90 -1.01 -27.83
N ALA A 265 11.62 -0.64 -27.72
CA ALA A 265 10.74 -1.18 -26.70
C ALA A 265 10.18 -2.55 -27.11
N VAL A 266 10.16 -3.51 -26.19
CA VAL A 266 9.65 -4.87 -26.39
C VAL A 266 8.63 -5.17 -25.31
N SER A 267 7.42 -5.58 -25.69
CA SER A 267 6.39 -6.02 -24.74
C SER A 267 6.47 -7.53 -24.56
N LEU A 268 6.71 -7.97 -23.32
CA LEU A 268 6.72 -9.39 -22.93
C LEU A 268 5.96 -9.56 -21.62
N SER A 269 5.29 -10.69 -21.48
CA SER A 269 4.65 -11.08 -20.22
C SER A 269 5.70 -11.40 -19.16
N ALA A 270 5.31 -11.36 -17.87
CA ALA A 270 6.22 -11.61 -16.76
C ALA A 270 7.03 -12.92 -16.87
N PRO A 271 6.43 -14.09 -17.20
CA PRO A 271 7.18 -15.34 -17.30
C PRO A 271 8.23 -15.34 -18.43
N GLU A 272 8.04 -14.53 -19.48
CA GLU A 272 8.96 -14.48 -20.62
C GLU A 272 10.21 -13.64 -20.36
N VAL A 273 10.18 -12.75 -19.34
CA VAL A 273 11.28 -11.81 -19.05
C VAL A 273 12.58 -12.53 -18.73
N TYR A 274 12.52 -13.59 -17.92
CA TYR A 274 13.70 -14.37 -17.55
C TYR A 274 14.40 -14.95 -18.78
N GLN A 275 13.66 -15.65 -19.63
CA GLN A 275 14.20 -16.25 -20.85
C GLN A 275 14.72 -15.20 -21.83
N ALA A 276 14.00 -14.11 -22.01
CA ALA A 276 14.40 -13.03 -22.92
C ALA A 276 15.73 -12.39 -22.49
N MET A 277 15.95 -12.17 -21.20
CA MET A 277 17.22 -11.69 -20.67
C MET A 277 18.32 -12.74 -20.77
N GLN A 278 18.02 -14.01 -20.44
CA GLN A 278 18.98 -15.11 -20.50
C GLN A 278 19.52 -15.35 -21.92
N LEU A 279 18.63 -15.32 -22.91
CA LEU A 279 18.98 -15.53 -24.32
C LEU A 279 19.51 -14.26 -24.99
N GLY A 280 19.44 -13.09 -24.33
CA GLY A 280 19.86 -11.81 -24.89
C GLY A 280 18.94 -11.29 -26.00
N THR A 281 17.68 -11.76 -26.08
CA THR A 281 16.68 -11.21 -26.99
C THR A 281 16.26 -9.81 -26.58
N VAL A 282 16.41 -9.47 -25.31
CA VAL A 282 16.41 -8.10 -24.77
C VAL A 282 17.72 -7.81 -24.05
N ASP A 283 18.19 -6.57 -24.15
CA ASP A 283 19.41 -6.10 -23.47
C ASP A 283 19.14 -5.67 -22.03
N ALA A 284 17.91 -5.21 -21.75
CA ALA A 284 17.47 -4.78 -20.45
C ALA A 284 15.97 -5.01 -20.26
N ALA A 285 15.53 -5.02 -19.02
CA ALA A 285 14.12 -5.15 -18.65
C ALA A 285 13.82 -4.36 -17.38
N GLU A 286 12.69 -3.70 -17.35
CA GLU A 286 12.03 -3.28 -16.14
C GLU A 286 10.85 -4.20 -15.86
N TYR A 287 10.54 -4.42 -14.59
CA TYR A 287 9.37 -5.22 -14.21
C TYR A 287 8.82 -4.81 -12.85
N ASN A 288 9.67 -4.86 -11.81
CA ASN A 288 9.26 -4.56 -10.44
C ASN A 288 10.50 -4.20 -9.59
N ASP A 289 10.34 -4.15 -8.27
CA ASP A 289 11.40 -3.90 -7.30
C ASP A 289 12.36 -5.10 -7.11
N TRP A 290 13.38 -4.90 -6.29
CA TRP A 290 14.41 -5.91 -6.00
C TRP A 290 13.84 -7.22 -5.46
N LEU A 291 12.78 -7.16 -4.63
CA LEU A 291 12.20 -8.35 -4.00
C LEU A 291 11.43 -9.20 -5.01
N VAL A 292 10.47 -8.61 -5.72
CA VAL A 292 9.65 -9.33 -6.69
C VAL A 292 10.52 -9.89 -7.81
N ASN A 293 11.46 -9.10 -8.32
CA ASN A 293 12.39 -9.58 -9.35
C ASN A 293 13.30 -10.70 -8.86
N LYS A 294 13.65 -10.74 -7.56
CA LYS A 294 14.35 -11.86 -6.94
C LYS A 294 13.47 -13.11 -6.89
N GLU A 295 12.22 -12.99 -6.47
CA GLU A 295 11.27 -14.11 -6.44
C GLU A 295 11.02 -14.72 -7.82
N MET A 296 11.17 -13.92 -8.88
CA MET A 296 11.16 -14.36 -10.28
C MET A 296 12.52 -14.84 -10.79
N ALA A 297 13.50 -15.00 -9.93
CA ALA A 297 14.89 -15.41 -10.27
C ALA A 297 15.61 -14.46 -11.25
N LEU A 298 15.09 -13.26 -11.52
CA LEU A 298 15.69 -12.33 -12.50
C LEU A 298 17.11 -11.88 -12.13
N HIS A 299 17.47 -11.97 -10.85
CA HIS A 299 18.83 -11.73 -10.36
C HIS A 299 19.87 -12.72 -10.91
N GLU A 300 19.47 -13.87 -11.42
CA GLU A 300 20.39 -14.87 -12.00
C GLU A 300 20.83 -14.50 -13.40
N VAL A 301 20.00 -13.76 -14.13
CA VAL A 301 20.25 -13.34 -15.52
C VAL A 301 20.64 -11.85 -15.63
N THR A 302 20.57 -11.10 -14.54
CA THR A 302 20.93 -9.68 -14.48
C THR A 302 22.42 -9.51 -14.16
N LYS A 303 23.12 -8.68 -14.91
CA LYS A 303 24.50 -8.27 -14.64
C LYS A 303 24.62 -6.88 -14.06
N PHE A 304 23.77 -5.99 -14.48
CA PHE A 304 23.74 -4.58 -14.09
C PHE A 304 22.36 -4.14 -13.68
N VAL A 305 22.27 -3.26 -12.69
CA VAL A 305 21.06 -2.48 -12.40
C VAL A 305 21.39 -1.02 -12.60
N ILE A 306 20.58 -0.32 -13.37
CA ILE A 306 20.76 1.08 -13.72
C ILE A 306 19.95 1.93 -12.76
N GLU A 307 20.60 2.85 -12.06
CA GLU A 307 19.95 3.76 -11.12
C GLU A 307 20.22 5.23 -11.51
N PRO A 308 19.22 6.11 -11.34
CA PRO A 308 17.82 5.82 -10.97
C PRO A 308 17.05 5.19 -12.13
N CYS A 309 16.00 4.40 -11.81
CA CYS A 309 15.05 3.91 -12.80
C CYS A 309 13.97 4.99 -13.01
N LEU A 310 13.89 5.53 -14.22
CA LEU A 310 13.13 6.75 -14.50
C LEU A 310 11.89 6.55 -15.38
N HIS A 311 11.46 5.30 -15.61
CA HIS A 311 10.32 5.03 -16.52
C HIS A 311 8.96 5.07 -15.84
N VAL A 312 8.87 4.71 -14.57
CA VAL A 312 7.58 4.57 -13.86
C VAL A 312 7.40 5.58 -12.73
N GLY A 313 8.48 6.18 -12.29
CA GLY A 313 8.57 6.89 -11.04
C GLY A 313 9.09 5.99 -9.94
N ALA A 314 9.33 6.58 -8.78
CA ALA A 314 10.05 5.89 -7.72
C ALA A 314 9.19 4.98 -6.86
N VAL A 315 7.87 5.17 -6.84
CA VAL A 315 6.95 4.39 -6.01
C VAL A 315 5.85 3.81 -6.89
N ASP A 316 5.78 2.49 -6.93
CA ASP A 316 4.78 1.76 -7.69
C ASP A 316 3.40 1.86 -7.02
N ASP A 317 2.34 2.02 -7.80
CA ASP A 317 0.98 2.30 -7.35
C ASP A 317 0.00 1.36 -8.05
N LYS A 318 -0.86 0.71 -7.26
CA LYS A 318 -1.88 -0.21 -7.76
C LYS A 318 -3.26 0.27 -7.35
N ASP A 319 -4.23 0.05 -8.21
CA ASP A 319 -5.60 0.49 -8.04
C ASP A 319 -6.47 -0.59 -7.39
N LEU A 320 -7.37 -0.17 -6.49
CA LEU A 320 -8.46 -0.99 -5.99
C LEU A 320 -9.73 -0.65 -6.78
N LEU A 321 -10.18 -1.61 -7.56
CA LEU A 321 -11.35 -1.49 -8.43
C LEU A 321 -12.47 -2.40 -7.96
N VAL A 322 -13.72 -1.96 -8.13
CA VAL A 322 -14.88 -2.75 -7.78
C VAL A 322 -16.01 -2.59 -8.80
N ASN A 323 -16.80 -3.65 -8.97
CA ASN A 323 -18.01 -3.60 -9.76
C ASN A 323 -19.02 -2.63 -9.10
N PRO A 324 -19.55 -1.62 -9.81
CA PRO A 324 -20.42 -0.61 -9.22
C PRO A 324 -21.70 -1.18 -8.59
N LYS A 325 -22.27 -2.23 -9.17
CA LYS A 325 -23.50 -2.87 -8.64
C LYS A 325 -23.18 -3.62 -7.34
N ALA A 326 -22.12 -4.42 -7.33
CA ALA A 326 -21.68 -5.12 -6.13
C ALA A 326 -21.35 -4.13 -4.99
N TRP A 327 -20.73 -3.00 -5.30
CA TRP A 327 -20.46 -1.94 -4.32
C TRP A 327 -21.75 -1.30 -3.78
N ALA A 328 -22.69 -1.02 -4.64
CA ALA A 328 -23.98 -0.41 -4.26
C ALA A 328 -24.82 -1.32 -3.34
N GLU A 329 -24.68 -2.64 -3.49
CA GLU A 329 -25.39 -3.62 -2.65
C GLU A 329 -24.84 -3.71 -1.21
N LEU A 330 -23.60 -3.26 -0.97
CA LEU A 330 -23.03 -3.30 0.38
C LEU A 330 -23.67 -2.22 1.26
N PRO A 331 -23.99 -2.53 2.51
CA PRO A 331 -24.32 -1.52 3.52
C PRO A 331 -23.08 -0.67 3.85
N ASP A 332 -23.33 0.53 4.38
CA ASP A 332 -22.29 1.55 4.54
C ASP A 332 -21.18 1.15 5.53
N ASP A 333 -21.51 0.37 6.54
CA ASP A 333 -20.52 -0.16 7.48
C ASP A 333 -19.54 -1.13 6.79
N LEU A 334 -20.01 -1.99 5.88
CA LEU A 334 -19.12 -2.86 5.09
C LEU A 334 -18.27 -2.07 4.10
N LYS A 335 -18.81 -1.01 3.49
CA LYS A 335 -18.06 -0.08 2.66
C LYS A 335 -16.92 0.58 3.46
N ALA A 336 -17.24 1.06 4.67
CA ALA A 336 -16.26 1.67 5.57
C ALA A 336 -15.15 0.68 5.95
N ILE A 337 -15.50 -0.58 6.24
CA ILE A 337 -14.52 -1.65 6.51
C ILE A 337 -13.60 -1.88 5.33
N VAL A 338 -14.12 -1.95 4.10
CA VAL A 338 -13.29 -2.12 2.89
C VAL A 338 -12.32 -0.95 2.73
N MET A 339 -12.78 0.29 2.93
CA MET A 339 -11.93 1.47 2.80
C MET A 339 -10.85 1.51 3.89
N ALA A 340 -11.17 1.22 5.14
CA ALA A 340 -10.18 1.13 6.21
C ALA A 340 -9.15 0.02 5.97
N ALA A 341 -9.59 -1.14 5.49
CA ALA A 341 -8.70 -2.25 5.14
C ALA A 341 -7.79 -1.88 3.96
N ARG A 342 -8.29 -1.12 2.96
CA ARG A 342 -7.47 -0.57 1.87
C ARG A 342 -6.35 0.32 2.42
N ASP A 343 -6.68 1.27 3.29
CA ASP A 343 -5.69 2.22 3.82
C ASP A 343 -4.62 1.50 4.65
N GLN A 344 -5.02 0.50 5.43
CA GLN A 344 -4.05 -0.32 6.14
C GLN A 344 -3.18 -1.15 5.18
N ALA A 345 -3.74 -1.72 4.10
CA ALA A 345 -2.97 -2.44 3.10
C ALA A 345 -1.92 -1.54 2.42
N ARG A 346 -2.31 -0.31 2.07
CA ARG A 346 -1.39 0.71 1.50
C ARG A 346 -0.21 0.99 2.44
N TYR A 347 -0.49 1.23 3.72
CA TYR A 347 0.55 1.51 4.71
C TYR A 347 1.47 0.30 4.92
N LEU A 348 0.88 -0.87 5.14
CA LEU A 348 1.65 -2.10 5.40
C LEU A 348 2.51 -2.49 4.20
N SER A 349 2.00 -2.33 2.98
CA SER A 349 2.78 -2.61 1.78
C SER A 349 4.01 -1.70 1.68
N ALA A 350 3.85 -0.40 1.87
CA ALA A 350 4.96 0.55 1.81
C ALA A 350 6.07 0.24 2.83
N VAL A 351 5.68 -0.03 4.09
CA VAL A 351 6.64 -0.28 5.16
C VAL A 351 7.30 -1.66 5.03
N ALA A 352 6.50 -2.73 4.89
CA ALA A 352 7.01 -4.09 4.85
C ALA A 352 7.87 -4.34 3.61
N TYR A 353 7.39 -3.92 2.42
CA TYR A 353 8.14 -4.11 1.18
C TYR A 353 9.36 -3.23 1.07
N GLY A 354 9.31 -2.00 1.60
CA GLY A 354 10.47 -1.14 1.65
C GLY A 354 11.66 -1.82 2.35
N VAL A 355 11.40 -2.51 3.46
CA VAL A 355 12.42 -3.26 4.21
C VAL A 355 12.88 -4.51 3.45
N GLU A 356 11.94 -5.33 2.99
CA GLU A 356 12.27 -6.59 2.31
C GLU A 356 12.96 -6.35 0.95
N SER A 357 12.58 -5.32 0.22
CA SER A 357 13.25 -4.92 -1.02
C SER A 357 14.71 -4.49 -0.76
N LYS A 358 14.98 -3.75 0.32
CA LYS A 358 16.37 -3.41 0.72
C LYS A 358 17.18 -4.65 1.07
N LYS A 359 16.58 -5.63 1.75
CA LYS A 359 17.24 -6.93 2.03
C LYS A 359 17.54 -7.67 0.72
N ALA A 360 16.58 -7.72 -0.21
CA ALA A 360 16.76 -8.33 -1.51
C ALA A 360 17.87 -7.65 -2.30
N LYS A 361 17.96 -6.30 -2.33
CA LYS A 361 19.07 -5.55 -2.94
C LYS A 361 20.42 -6.02 -2.41
N THR A 362 20.53 -6.21 -1.08
CA THR A 362 21.77 -6.69 -0.46
C THR A 362 22.15 -8.09 -0.95
N GLU A 363 21.17 -8.98 -1.17
CA GLU A 363 21.44 -10.33 -1.70
C GLU A 363 21.84 -10.32 -3.18
N TRP A 364 21.25 -9.45 -3.99
CA TRP A 364 21.68 -9.25 -5.39
C TRP A 364 23.13 -8.81 -5.48
N LEU A 365 23.56 -7.87 -4.62
CA LEU A 365 24.93 -7.38 -4.58
C LEU A 365 25.93 -8.48 -4.18
N LYS A 366 25.55 -9.38 -3.27
CA LYS A 366 26.36 -10.57 -2.93
C LYS A 366 26.58 -11.50 -4.14
N ARG A 367 25.65 -11.50 -5.11
CA ARG A 367 25.75 -12.26 -6.36
C ARG A 367 26.51 -11.52 -7.48
N LYS A 368 27.25 -10.45 -7.15
CA LYS A 368 28.09 -9.66 -8.06
C LYS A 368 27.30 -8.87 -9.12
N VAL A 369 26.01 -8.65 -8.94
CA VAL A 369 25.26 -7.68 -9.74
C VAL A 369 25.84 -6.28 -9.47
N GLN A 370 26.15 -5.53 -10.52
CA GLN A 370 26.76 -4.21 -10.41
C GLN A 370 25.67 -3.12 -10.54
N ILE A 371 25.72 -2.13 -9.67
CA ILE A 371 24.89 -0.93 -9.84
C ILE A 371 25.66 0.06 -10.71
N ILE A 372 25.01 0.57 -11.74
CA ILE A 372 25.49 1.67 -12.57
C ILE A 372 24.62 2.88 -12.25
N THR A 373 25.23 3.91 -11.67
CA THR A 373 24.58 5.20 -11.45
C THR A 373 24.81 6.06 -12.68
N LEU A 374 23.72 6.56 -13.28
CA LEU A 374 23.79 7.46 -14.42
C LEU A 374 24.35 8.84 -14.00
N PRO A 375 25.11 9.50 -14.87
CA PRO A 375 25.57 10.86 -14.64
C PRO A 375 24.39 11.83 -14.41
N GLU A 376 24.55 12.79 -13.52
CA GLU A 376 23.48 13.72 -13.12
C GLU A 376 22.94 14.51 -14.33
N ASN A 377 23.78 14.95 -15.24
CA ASN A 377 23.37 15.64 -16.45
C ASN A 377 22.49 14.76 -17.35
N ASP A 378 22.84 13.47 -17.47
CA ASP A 378 22.06 12.50 -18.24
C ASP A 378 20.69 12.25 -17.57
N VAL A 379 20.67 12.14 -16.24
CA VAL A 379 19.43 12.01 -15.47
C VAL A 379 18.53 13.23 -15.70
N LYS A 380 19.07 14.45 -15.68
CA LYS A 380 18.33 15.69 -15.96
C LYS A 380 17.75 15.69 -17.37
N GLU A 381 18.52 15.28 -18.37
CA GLU A 381 18.06 15.19 -19.76
C GLU A 381 17.00 14.10 -19.93
N ILE A 382 17.18 12.92 -19.33
CA ILE A 382 16.21 11.83 -19.33
C ILE A 382 14.88 12.27 -18.69
N ARG A 383 14.91 13.05 -17.59
CA ARG A 383 13.70 13.64 -17.00
C ARG A 383 13.00 14.61 -17.96
N THR A 384 13.75 15.43 -18.66
CA THR A 384 13.22 16.35 -19.68
C THR A 384 12.55 15.58 -20.82
N ILE A 385 13.14 14.48 -21.25
CA ILE A 385 12.53 13.58 -22.26
C ILE A 385 11.26 12.94 -21.71
N GLY A 386 11.28 12.48 -20.46
CA GLY A 386 10.11 11.93 -19.77
C GLY A 386 8.96 12.93 -19.68
N ALA A 387 9.24 14.18 -19.32
CA ALA A 387 8.24 15.24 -19.29
C ALA A 387 7.61 15.48 -20.67
N ARG A 388 8.39 15.48 -21.76
CA ARG A 388 7.86 15.56 -23.13
C ARG A 388 6.91 14.41 -23.46
N VAL A 389 7.30 13.18 -23.14
CA VAL A 389 6.45 12.01 -23.36
C VAL A 389 5.14 12.12 -22.56
N THR A 390 5.21 12.57 -21.31
CA THR A 390 4.03 12.83 -20.47
C THR A 390 3.11 13.89 -21.09
N LEU A 391 3.68 15.00 -21.58
CA LEU A 391 2.92 16.06 -22.26
C LEU A 391 2.31 15.59 -23.60
N ASP A 392 2.95 14.68 -24.33
CA ASP A 392 2.36 14.10 -25.54
C ASP A 392 1.15 13.20 -25.22
N PHE A 393 1.16 12.52 -24.08
CA PHE A 393 -0.04 11.84 -23.61
C PHE A 393 -1.13 12.81 -23.12
N ALA A 394 -0.77 13.92 -22.49
CA ALA A 394 -1.71 14.97 -22.10
C ALA A 394 -2.54 15.52 -23.26
N LYS A 395 -1.96 15.58 -24.47
CA LYS A 395 -2.64 16.06 -25.70
C LYS A 395 -3.73 15.11 -26.21
N LYS A 396 -3.81 13.86 -25.70
CA LYS A 396 -4.70 12.82 -26.23
C LYS A 396 -6.14 12.94 -25.74
N SER A 397 -6.37 13.56 -24.58
CA SER A 397 -7.73 13.83 -24.07
C SER A 397 -7.73 14.99 -23.05
N PRO A 398 -8.89 15.63 -22.83
CA PRO A 398 -9.03 16.66 -21.78
C PRO A 398 -8.70 16.12 -20.38
N GLU A 399 -9.12 14.87 -20.09
CA GLU A 399 -8.86 14.21 -18.80
C GLU A 399 -7.36 13.92 -18.62
N ALA A 400 -6.65 13.54 -19.68
CA ALA A 400 -5.20 13.36 -19.64
C ALA A 400 -4.47 14.69 -19.40
N ALA A 401 -4.94 15.79 -20.02
CA ALA A 401 -4.41 17.13 -19.76
C ALA A 401 -4.63 17.55 -18.31
N GLU A 402 -5.82 17.29 -17.77
CA GLU A 402 -6.13 17.58 -16.36
C GLU A 402 -5.29 16.73 -15.41
N TYR A 403 -5.09 15.44 -15.71
CA TYR A 403 -4.22 14.56 -14.93
C TYR A 403 -2.79 15.12 -14.84
N VAL A 404 -2.21 15.52 -15.97
CA VAL A 404 -0.85 16.09 -16.02
C VAL A 404 -0.78 17.42 -15.28
N LYS A 405 -1.82 18.25 -15.38
CA LYS A 405 -1.91 19.52 -14.64
C LYS A 405 -1.95 19.29 -13.12
N LEU A 406 -2.74 18.33 -12.65
CA LEU A 406 -2.79 17.94 -11.23
C LEU A 406 -1.43 17.38 -10.77
N TYR A 407 -0.78 16.57 -11.61
CA TYR A 407 0.53 16.02 -11.30
C TYR A 407 1.61 17.11 -11.24
N ALA A 408 1.62 18.03 -12.19
CA ALA A 408 2.55 19.15 -12.19
C ALA A 408 2.35 20.05 -10.94
N LYS A 409 1.08 20.31 -10.55
CA LYS A 409 0.79 21.01 -9.30
C LYS A 409 1.31 20.25 -8.07
N THR A 410 1.13 18.95 -8.03
CA THR A 410 1.65 18.11 -6.92
C THR A 410 3.17 18.22 -6.81
N LEU A 411 3.89 18.13 -7.92
CA LEU A 411 5.34 18.33 -7.95
C LEU A 411 5.75 19.72 -7.42
N TYR A 412 5.03 20.75 -7.81
CA TYR A 412 5.26 22.11 -7.32
C TYR A 412 5.04 22.23 -5.82
N ASP A 413 3.93 21.69 -5.32
CA ASP A 413 3.59 21.69 -3.88
C ASP A 413 4.65 20.95 -3.03
N LEU A 414 5.30 19.93 -3.61
CA LEU A 414 6.39 19.16 -2.99
C LEU A 414 7.77 19.81 -3.18
N GLY A 415 7.86 20.96 -3.83
CA GLY A 415 9.12 21.68 -4.04
C GLY A 415 9.92 21.28 -5.27
N TYR A 416 9.41 20.37 -6.12
CA TYR A 416 10.02 19.96 -7.39
C TYR A 416 9.68 20.94 -8.52
N VAL A 417 10.12 22.20 -8.36
CA VAL A 417 9.70 23.33 -9.21
C VAL A 417 10.18 23.18 -10.65
N GLU A 418 11.37 22.65 -10.89
CA GLU A 418 11.91 22.46 -12.24
C GLU A 418 11.05 21.44 -13.03
N GLU A 419 10.73 20.30 -12.39
CA GLU A 419 9.94 19.24 -12.99
C GLU A 419 8.48 19.69 -13.20
N ALA A 420 7.92 20.42 -12.24
CA ALA A 420 6.59 21.01 -12.39
C ALA A 420 6.53 21.97 -13.59
N SER A 421 7.53 22.83 -13.74
CA SER A 421 7.64 23.76 -14.87
C SER A 421 7.82 23.03 -16.20
N ALA A 422 8.59 21.93 -16.23
CA ALA A 422 8.75 21.08 -17.42
C ALA A 422 7.43 20.44 -17.87
N LEU A 423 6.46 20.26 -16.96
CA LEU A 423 5.10 19.83 -17.24
C LEU A 423 4.09 20.97 -17.46
N GLY A 424 4.57 22.21 -17.55
CA GLY A 424 3.76 23.39 -17.87
C GLY A 424 3.10 24.07 -16.66
N HIS A 425 3.50 23.74 -15.44
CA HIS A 425 3.09 24.51 -14.25
C HIS A 425 3.74 25.91 -14.29
N LYS A 426 2.96 26.96 -14.01
CA LYS A 426 3.39 28.37 -14.06
C LYS A 426 3.45 28.95 -12.65
#